data_092dae09c7acdd522648f530a9357b19
#
_entry.id   092dae09c7acdd522648f530a9357b19
#
_cell.length_a   1.000
_cell.length_b   1.000
_cell.length_c   1.000
_cell.angle_alpha   90.00
_cell.angle_beta   90.00
_cell.angle_gamma   90.00
#
_symmetry.space_group_name_H-M   'P 1'
#
loop_
_entity.id
_entity.type
_entity.pdbx_description
1 polymer ?
#
loop_
_entity_poly.entity_id
_entity_poly.type
_entity_poly.pdbx_seq_one_letter_code
_entity_poly.pdbx_strand_id
1 'polypeptide(L)' 'MFHKIRNVEALENFVIRVFFAEGIIKTYDVKPLFEKIEIFNELKNDGLFQKAYVAPDGYAVIWNDHIDISSDELFNNGQK' A
#
# COMPACT_ATOMS: atom_id res chain seq x y z
N MET A 1 4.88 7.12 -16.29
CA MET A 1 5.98 6.18 -16.04
C MET A 1 5.61 5.26 -14.90
N PHE A 2 5.99 4.00 -14.99
CA PHE A 2 5.60 3.01 -13.99
C PHE A 2 6.72 2.82 -12.97
N HIS A 3 6.34 2.74 -11.70
CA HIS A 3 7.28 2.58 -10.59
C HIS A 3 7.05 1.19 -9.98
N LYS A 4 7.90 0.24 -10.33
CA LYS A 4 7.75 -1.13 -9.86
C LYS A 4 8.11 -1.24 -8.38
N ILE A 5 7.29 -1.95 -7.63
CA ILE A 5 7.49 -2.17 -6.20
C ILE A 5 8.22 -3.50 -6.00
N ARG A 6 9.24 -3.49 -5.13
CA ARG A 6 9.98 -4.71 -4.76
C ARG A 6 9.47 -5.32 -3.48
N ASN A 7 9.05 -4.48 -2.53
CA ASN A 7 8.65 -4.98 -1.22
C ASN A 7 7.73 -3.97 -0.53
N VAL A 8 6.95 -4.45 0.42
CA VAL A 8 6.08 -3.61 1.24
C VAL A 8 6.11 -4.11 2.68
N GLU A 9 6.04 -3.18 3.63
CA GLU A 9 5.97 -3.50 5.06
C GLU A 9 4.77 -2.77 5.65
N ALA A 10 3.98 -3.48 6.43
CA ALA A 10 2.90 -2.86 7.20
C ALA A 10 3.49 -2.35 8.51
N LEU A 11 3.35 -1.05 8.74
CA LEU A 11 3.84 -0.40 9.95
C LEU A 11 2.68 -0.10 10.89
N GLU A 12 2.98 0.52 12.03
CA GLU A 12 1.94 0.93 12.97
C GLU A 12 1.07 2.04 12.38
N ASN A 13 -0.13 2.20 12.93
CA ASN A 13 -1.07 3.28 12.59
C ASN A 13 -1.51 3.26 11.13
N PHE A 14 -1.62 2.08 10.52
CA PHE A 14 -2.09 1.94 9.15
C PHE A 14 -1.23 2.70 8.15
N VAL A 15 0.07 2.67 8.36
CA VAL A 15 1.06 3.22 7.43
C VAL A 15 1.80 2.04 6.80
N ILE A 16 2.05 2.11 5.50
CA ILE A 16 2.89 1.11 4.83
C ILE A 16 4.18 1.78 4.37
N ARG A 17 5.26 1.00 4.37
CA ARG A 17 6.53 1.41 3.78
C ARG A 17 6.71 0.63 2.49
N VAL A 18 6.95 1.36 1.40
CA VAL A 18 7.01 0.78 0.06
C VAL A 18 8.42 0.95 -0.48
N PHE A 19 9.01 -0.16 -0.93
CA PHE A 19 10.37 -0.19 -1.49
C PHE A 19 10.24 -0.37 -3.00
N PHE A 20 10.63 0.66 -3.74
CA PHE A 20 10.56 0.63 -5.21
C PHE A 20 11.84 0.05 -5.80
N ALA A 21 11.72 -0.55 -6.99
CA ALA A 21 12.84 -1.23 -7.65
C ALA A 21 14.02 -0.29 -7.92
N GLU A 22 13.74 0.99 -8.09
CA GLU A 22 14.77 1.99 -8.36
C GLU A 22 15.48 2.50 -7.11
N GLY A 23 15.23 1.88 -5.95
CA GLY A 23 15.90 2.24 -4.71
C GLY A 23 15.19 3.30 -3.89
N ILE A 24 14.07 3.79 -4.37
CA ILE A 24 13.28 4.80 -3.65
C ILE A 24 12.41 4.09 -2.60
N ILE A 25 12.35 4.68 -1.40
CA ILE A 25 11.53 4.17 -0.30
C ILE A 25 10.56 5.27 0.09
N LYS A 26 9.28 4.91 0.20
CA LYS A 26 8.26 5.87 0.60
C LYS A 26 7.35 5.26 1.65
N THR A 27 6.79 6.10 2.51
CA THR A 27 5.73 5.70 3.43
C THR A 27 4.41 6.28 2.93
N TYR A 28 3.34 5.54 3.16
CA TYR A 28 2.01 5.95 2.70
C TYR A 28 1.03 5.71 3.83
N ASP A 29 0.30 6.77 4.20
CA ASP A 29 -0.70 6.69 5.26
C ASP A 29 -2.03 6.26 4.64
N VAL A 30 -2.50 5.08 5.00
CA VAL A 30 -3.73 4.53 4.44
C VAL A 30 -4.97 5.13 5.08
N LYS A 31 -4.84 5.75 6.25
CA LYS A 31 -6.00 6.24 7.01
C LYS A 31 -6.94 7.17 6.23
N PRO A 32 -6.44 8.10 5.39
CA PRO A 32 -7.37 8.94 4.63
C PRO A 32 -8.30 8.15 3.71
N LEU A 33 -7.90 6.96 3.28
CA LEU A 33 -8.73 6.15 2.40
C LEU A 33 -9.92 5.54 3.12
N PHE A 34 -9.87 5.42 4.45
CA PHE A 34 -11.00 4.90 5.21
C PHE A 34 -12.26 5.76 5.04
N GLU A 35 -12.08 7.06 4.85
CA GLU A 35 -13.20 7.98 4.67
C GLU A 35 -13.62 8.10 3.21
N LYS A 36 -12.69 7.89 2.30
CA LYS A 36 -12.95 8.07 0.87
C LYS A 36 -13.49 6.82 0.19
N ILE A 37 -13.06 5.65 0.65
CA ILE A 37 -13.39 4.38 0.02
C ILE A 37 -13.80 3.42 1.12
N GLU A 38 -15.08 3.14 1.21
CA GLU A 38 -15.65 2.40 2.34
C GLU A 38 -14.99 1.05 2.57
N ILE A 39 -14.69 0.32 1.51
CA ILE A 39 -14.14 -1.03 1.65
C ILE A 39 -12.80 -1.05 2.37
N PHE A 40 -12.05 0.04 2.35
CA PHE A 40 -10.77 0.10 3.05
C PHE A 40 -10.89 -0.05 4.56
N ASN A 41 -12.09 0.20 5.11
CA ASN A 41 -12.31 0.00 6.54
C ASN A 41 -12.17 -1.47 6.97
N GLU A 42 -12.24 -2.42 6.03
CA GLU A 42 -11.98 -3.81 6.34
C GLU A 42 -10.56 -4.07 6.81
N LEU A 43 -9.63 -3.19 6.47
CA LEU A 43 -8.25 -3.30 6.93
C LEU A 43 -8.11 -3.19 8.44
N LYS A 44 -9.12 -2.66 9.12
CA LYS A 44 -9.13 -2.54 10.57
C LYS A 44 -9.44 -3.86 11.27
N ASN A 45 -9.86 -4.88 10.50
CA ASN A 45 -10.38 -6.13 11.06
C ASN A 45 -9.32 -7.23 11.05
N ASP A 46 -9.21 -7.95 12.16
CA ASP A 46 -8.54 -9.26 12.26
C ASP A 46 -7.13 -9.33 11.68
N GLY A 47 -6.37 -8.24 11.79
CA GLY A 47 -4.99 -8.25 11.32
C GLY A 47 -4.84 -8.24 9.80
N LEU A 48 -5.90 -7.93 9.07
CA LEU A 48 -5.83 -7.89 7.61
C LEU A 48 -4.75 -6.94 7.12
N PHE A 49 -4.59 -5.79 7.77
CA PHE A 49 -3.62 -4.79 7.34
C PHE A 49 -2.20 -5.37 7.25
N GLN A 50 -1.83 -6.27 8.17
CA GLN A 50 -0.50 -6.87 8.19
C GLN A 50 -0.27 -7.87 7.07
N LYS A 51 -1.30 -8.21 6.32
CA LYS A 51 -1.19 -9.19 5.23
C LYS A 51 -0.89 -8.57 3.87
N ALA A 52 -0.55 -7.28 3.84
CA ALA A 52 -0.22 -6.60 2.60
C ALA A 52 0.91 -7.32 1.85
N TYR A 53 0.78 -7.41 0.53
CA TYR A 53 1.81 -7.99 -0.31
C TYR A 53 1.86 -7.28 -1.65
N VAL A 54 3.00 -7.41 -2.34
CA VAL A 54 3.20 -6.79 -3.65
C VAL A 54 2.57 -7.67 -4.72
N ALA A 55 1.83 -7.05 -5.64
CA ALA A 55 1.25 -7.77 -6.77
C ALA A 55 2.34 -8.46 -7.59
N PRO A 56 2.04 -9.60 -8.25
CA PRO A 56 3.05 -10.33 -9.01
C PRO A 56 3.77 -9.49 -10.06
N ASP A 57 3.09 -8.52 -10.67
CA ASP A 57 3.71 -7.65 -11.67
C ASP A 57 4.47 -6.47 -11.05
N GLY A 58 4.35 -6.26 -9.73
CA GLY A 58 5.04 -5.20 -9.05
C GLY A 58 4.34 -3.85 -9.05
N TYR A 59 3.12 -3.76 -9.58
CA TYR A 59 2.49 -2.46 -9.78
C TYR A 59 1.34 -2.14 -8.84
N ALA A 60 1.21 -2.91 -7.76
CA ALA A 60 0.22 -2.62 -6.73
C ALA A 60 0.62 -3.26 -5.42
N VAL A 61 0.09 -2.72 -4.31
CA VAL A 61 0.07 -3.40 -3.01
C VAL A 61 -1.33 -3.93 -2.82
N ILE A 62 -1.45 -5.19 -2.46
CA ILE A 62 -2.73 -5.91 -2.37
C ILE A 62 -2.91 -6.45 -0.96
N TRP A 63 -4.14 -6.36 -0.43
CA TRP A 63 -4.52 -7.00 0.82
C TRP A 63 -5.44 -8.19 0.58
N ASN A 64 -6.37 -8.04 -0.37
CA ASN A 64 -7.26 -9.13 -0.80
C ASN A 64 -7.82 -8.79 -2.17
N ASP A 65 -8.78 -9.55 -2.65
CA ASP A 65 -9.33 -9.38 -4.00
C ASP A 65 -10.02 -8.04 -4.23
N HIS A 66 -10.33 -7.32 -3.17
CA HIS A 66 -11.11 -6.09 -3.25
C HIS A 66 -10.34 -4.85 -2.82
N ILE A 67 -9.20 -5.01 -2.16
CA ILE A 67 -8.47 -3.88 -1.57
C ILE A 67 -7.04 -3.87 -2.09
N ASP A 68 -6.75 -2.88 -2.92
CA ASP A 68 -5.39 -2.69 -3.44
C ASP A 68 -5.13 -1.19 -3.65
N ILE A 69 -3.86 -0.85 -3.79
CA ILE A 69 -3.43 0.52 -4.10
C ILE A 69 -2.38 0.41 -5.19
N SER A 70 -2.54 1.19 -6.27
CA SER A 70 -1.60 1.16 -7.39
C SER A 70 -0.24 1.74 -7.00
N SER A 71 0.80 1.28 -7.69
CA SER A 71 2.15 1.80 -7.46
C SER A 71 2.24 3.29 -7.77
N ASP A 72 1.49 3.77 -8.77
CA ASP A 72 1.50 5.19 -9.11
C ASP A 72 0.96 6.05 -7.97
N GLU A 73 -0.13 5.61 -7.34
CA GLU A 73 -0.67 6.32 -6.20
C GLU A 73 0.35 6.35 -5.06
N LEU A 74 0.98 5.21 -4.78
CA LEU A 74 1.95 5.11 -3.69
C LEU A 74 3.19 5.96 -3.96
N PHE A 75 3.63 6.01 -5.20
CA PHE A 75 4.80 6.80 -5.56
C PHE A 75 4.50 8.29 -5.52
N ASN A 76 3.37 8.71 -6.09
CA ASN A 76 3.04 10.13 -6.22
C ASN A 76 2.61 10.77 -4.92
N ASN A 77 1.96 10.02 -4.04
CA ASN A 77 1.40 10.55 -2.80
C ASN A 77 2.06 10.02 -1.54
N GLY A 78 2.99 9.08 -1.68
CA GLY A 78 3.79 8.63 -0.55
C GLY A 78 4.85 9.67 -0.17
N GLN A 79 5.40 9.52 1.03
CA GLN A 79 6.40 10.44 1.57
C GLN A 79 7.74 9.74 1.74
N LYS A 80 8.79 10.44 1.42
CA LYS A 80 10.15 9.91 1.62
C LYS A 80 10.54 9.80 3.07
#